data_8ccc79df7ef541ef5fec1fa792f96e65
#
_entry.id   8ccc79df7ef541ef5fec1fa792f96e65
#
_cell.length_a   1.000
_cell.length_b   1.000
_cell.length_c   1.000
_cell.angle_alpha   90.00
_cell.angle_beta   90.00
_cell.angle_gamma   90.00
#
_symmetry.space_group_name_H-M   'P 1'
#
loop_
_entity.id
_entity.type
_entity.pdbx_description
1 polymer ?
#
loop_
_entity_poly.entity_id
_entity_poly.type
_entity_poly.pdbx_seq_one_letter_code
_entity_poly.pdbx_strand_id
1 'polypeptide(L)'
;MRLDVITIFPEYLAPLRLSLVGRAADRGLLDIRVHDLRAWTHDRHHTVDDTPYGGGPGMVMKPEPWGEALDEILADTPADTPADPDADDGGAGSRGPVLVVPTPSGRPFGQEVAAELADRSHLIFTPARYEGIDRRVVEEYAERAEVRELSIGDYVLAGGEAPVLVMVEAVVRLLPGVLGNAESHRDDSFAAGSMAHLLEGPVYTKPPVWRGREVPQVLLGGHHGHIARWRRDHALRRTAEHRPDLLRAAPPESWDPGDRRFLAELGWESGPDGRFGPRPGAVEE
;
A
#
# COMPACT_ATOMS: atom_id res chain seq x y z
N MET A 1 -9.13 -6.93 11.79
CA MET A 1 -7.64 -6.78 11.68
C MET A 1 -7.11 -6.04 12.90
N ARG A 2 -6.00 -6.51 13.49
CA ARG A 2 -5.26 -5.79 14.54
C ARG A 2 -4.06 -5.05 13.92
N LEU A 3 -3.84 -3.80 14.35
CA LEU A 3 -2.72 -2.95 13.93
C LEU A 3 -1.99 -2.45 15.18
N ASP A 4 -0.78 -2.92 15.42
CA ASP A 4 0.10 -2.37 16.45
C ASP A 4 1.15 -1.45 15.78
N VAL A 5 1.37 -0.28 16.32
CA VAL A 5 2.41 0.65 15.86
C VAL A 5 3.27 1.05 17.03
N ILE A 6 4.56 0.72 16.98
CA ILE A 6 5.53 1.05 18.02
C ILE A 6 6.33 2.28 17.56
N THR A 7 6.25 3.40 18.27
CA THR A 7 6.89 4.66 17.86
C THR A 7 7.37 5.46 19.07
N ILE A 8 8.28 6.40 18.85
CA ILE A 8 8.65 7.40 19.87
C ILE A 8 7.83 8.69 19.79
N PHE A 9 6.88 8.75 18.82
CA PHE A 9 5.96 9.89 18.62
C PHE A 9 4.51 9.41 18.44
N PRO A 10 3.85 8.89 19.46
CA PRO A 10 2.46 8.40 19.39
C PRO A 10 1.48 9.42 18.77
N GLU A 11 1.66 10.71 19.07
CA GLU A 11 0.79 11.78 18.60
C GLU A 11 0.87 11.97 17.07
N TYR A 12 1.98 11.56 16.44
CA TYR A 12 2.13 11.62 14.98
C TYR A 12 1.11 10.74 14.27
N LEU A 13 0.62 9.71 14.95
CA LEU A 13 -0.34 8.74 14.42
C LEU A 13 -1.82 9.09 14.72
N ALA A 14 -2.08 10.26 15.29
CA ALA A 14 -3.44 10.75 15.52
C ALA A 14 -4.35 10.69 14.26
N PRO A 15 -3.87 10.90 13.02
CA PRO A 15 -4.66 10.75 11.81
C PRO A 15 -5.32 9.38 11.62
N LEU A 16 -4.78 8.30 12.20
CA LEU A 16 -5.39 6.96 12.17
C LEU A 16 -6.77 6.90 12.85
N ARG A 17 -7.10 7.89 13.67
CA ARG A 17 -8.43 8.03 14.31
C ARG A 17 -9.44 8.82 13.49
N LEU A 18 -9.05 9.28 12.30
CA LEU A 18 -9.86 10.14 11.44
C LEU A 18 -10.39 9.39 10.21
N SER A 19 -11.35 10.03 9.53
CA SER A 19 -11.84 9.63 8.21
C SER A 19 -12.26 8.15 8.13
N LEU A 20 -11.81 7.44 7.11
CA LEU A 20 -12.17 6.05 6.81
C LEU A 20 -11.59 5.08 7.84
N VAL A 21 -10.32 5.25 8.20
CA VAL A 21 -9.59 4.40 9.16
C VAL A 21 -10.23 4.50 10.55
N GLY A 22 -10.47 5.71 11.04
CA GLY A 22 -11.14 5.92 12.33
C GLY A 22 -12.54 5.32 12.39
N ARG A 23 -13.35 5.50 11.32
CA ARG A 23 -14.68 4.88 11.24
C ARG A 23 -14.62 3.35 11.19
N ALA A 24 -13.62 2.77 10.57
CA ALA A 24 -13.43 1.33 10.57
C ALA A 24 -13.10 0.80 11.98
N ALA A 25 -12.28 1.54 12.74
CA ALA A 25 -12.00 1.24 14.13
C ALA A 25 -13.26 1.38 15.03
N ASP A 26 -14.03 2.46 14.90
CA ASP A 26 -15.28 2.68 15.64
C ASP A 26 -16.31 1.55 15.39
N ARG A 27 -16.27 0.93 14.22
CA ARG A 27 -17.14 -0.19 13.83
C ARG A 27 -16.58 -1.56 14.25
N GLY A 28 -15.41 -1.62 14.89
CA GLY A 28 -14.77 -2.86 15.32
C GLY A 28 -14.13 -3.69 14.18
N LEU A 29 -13.98 -3.11 12.98
CA LEU A 29 -13.28 -3.76 11.86
C LEU A 29 -11.75 -3.70 12.04
N LEU A 30 -11.28 -2.73 12.84
CA LEU A 30 -9.87 -2.53 13.19
C LEU A 30 -9.72 -2.41 14.71
N ASP A 31 -8.65 -3.00 15.23
CA ASP A 31 -8.13 -2.75 16.57
C ASP A 31 -6.77 -2.05 16.41
N ILE A 32 -6.74 -0.74 16.61
CA ILE A 32 -5.53 0.08 16.41
C ILE A 32 -4.93 0.40 17.77
N ARG A 33 -3.71 -0.08 17.99
CA ARG A 33 -2.91 0.11 19.19
C ARG A 33 -1.62 0.85 18.84
N VAL A 34 -1.42 2.01 19.46
CA VAL A 34 -0.21 2.82 19.29
C VAL A 34 0.56 2.80 20.59
N HIS A 35 1.81 2.37 20.52
CA HIS A 35 2.67 2.15 21.67
C HIS A 35 3.84 3.17 21.66
N ASP A 36 4.11 3.78 22.81
CA ASP A 36 5.34 4.56 22.98
C ASP A 36 6.51 3.61 23.29
N LEU A 37 7.49 3.52 22.39
CA LEU A 37 8.69 2.68 22.57
C LEU A 37 9.42 2.98 23.89
N ARG A 38 9.31 4.21 24.42
CA ARG A 38 9.92 4.59 25.70
C ARG A 38 9.36 3.82 26.91
N ALA A 39 8.21 3.17 26.78
CA ALA A 39 7.65 2.33 27.84
C ALA A 39 8.56 1.13 28.18
N TRP A 40 9.37 0.69 27.22
CA TRP A 40 10.31 -0.42 27.36
C TRP A 40 11.78 0.04 27.55
N THR A 41 11.97 1.23 28.11
CA THR A 41 13.27 1.74 28.51
C THR A 41 13.38 1.77 30.00
N HIS A 42 14.54 1.39 30.57
CA HIS A 42 14.75 1.25 32.00
C HIS A 42 15.69 2.32 32.60
N ASP A 43 16.31 3.14 31.74
CA ASP A 43 17.16 4.24 32.17
C ASP A 43 16.34 5.49 32.52
N ARG A 44 16.93 6.36 33.34
CA ARG A 44 16.28 7.60 33.80
C ARG A 44 15.84 8.53 32.66
N HIS A 45 16.53 8.49 31.52
CA HIS A 45 16.32 9.40 30.40
C HIS A 45 15.43 8.82 29.31
N HIS A 46 14.96 7.58 29.48
CA HIS A 46 14.15 6.85 28.47
C HIS A 46 14.83 6.82 27.11
N THR A 47 16.12 6.47 27.08
CA THR A 47 17.00 6.52 25.92
C THR A 47 16.69 5.37 24.96
N VAL A 48 16.30 5.68 23.73
CA VAL A 48 15.91 4.72 22.69
C VAL A 48 16.94 4.59 21.56
N ASP A 49 18.02 5.39 21.60
CA ASP A 49 19.04 5.49 20.54
C ASP A 49 20.44 5.60 21.13
N ASP A 50 21.46 5.29 20.32
CA ASP A 50 22.87 5.44 20.67
C ASP A 50 23.69 5.65 19.38
N THR A 51 24.99 5.97 19.55
CA THR A 51 25.91 6.19 18.45
C THR A 51 26.16 4.91 17.65
N PRO A 52 26.26 4.98 16.29
CA PRO A 52 26.48 3.79 15.47
C PRO A 52 27.87 3.19 15.68
N TYR A 53 27.96 1.86 15.71
CA TYR A 53 29.25 1.18 15.61
C TYR A 53 29.90 1.48 14.25
N GLY A 54 31.21 1.64 14.26
CA GLY A 54 31.97 2.07 13.10
C GLY A 54 32.05 3.59 12.94
N GLY A 55 31.35 4.34 13.79
CA GLY A 55 31.35 5.81 13.74
C GLY A 55 30.44 6.34 12.62
N GLY A 56 30.45 7.65 12.44
CA GLY A 56 29.60 8.34 11.46
C GLY A 56 28.64 9.30 12.13
N PRO A 57 27.96 10.17 11.33
CA PRO A 57 26.92 11.05 11.84
C PRO A 57 25.64 10.28 12.16
N GLY A 58 24.79 10.87 13.02
CA GLY A 58 23.47 10.31 13.34
C GLY A 58 23.51 9.36 14.54
N MET A 59 22.36 8.75 14.80
CA MET A 59 22.10 7.82 15.91
C MET A 59 21.40 6.60 15.35
N VAL A 60 21.44 5.47 16.06
CA VAL A 60 20.72 4.23 15.70
C VAL A 60 19.82 3.86 16.86
N MET A 61 18.60 3.46 16.58
CA MET A 61 17.67 3.01 17.61
C MET A 61 18.12 1.68 18.20
N LYS A 62 18.17 1.65 19.53
CA LYS A 62 18.72 0.54 20.32
C LYS A 62 17.86 -0.73 20.20
N PRO A 63 18.49 -1.92 20.15
CA PRO A 63 17.74 -3.17 19.98
C PRO A 63 16.92 -3.57 21.23
N GLU A 64 17.38 -3.22 22.46
CA GLU A 64 16.71 -3.70 23.68
C GLU A 64 15.25 -3.21 23.81
N PRO A 65 14.92 -1.89 23.67
CA PRO A 65 13.54 -1.44 23.75
C PRO A 65 12.65 -2.06 22.68
N TRP A 66 13.18 -2.24 21.46
CA TRP A 66 12.45 -2.87 20.38
C TRP A 66 12.19 -4.36 20.64
N GLY A 67 13.20 -5.07 21.18
CA GLY A 67 13.06 -6.47 21.54
C GLY A 67 11.97 -6.68 22.58
N GLU A 68 12.01 -5.94 23.68
CA GLU A 68 11.01 -6.05 24.75
C GLU A 68 9.60 -5.71 24.25
N ALA A 69 9.46 -4.63 23.44
CA ALA A 69 8.17 -4.24 22.86
C ALA A 69 7.59 -5.31 21.94
N LEU A 70 8.40 -5.84 21.05
CA LEU A 70 7.97 -6.87 20.10
C LEU A 70 7.67 -8.20 20.79
N ASP A 71 8.44 -8.59 21.81
CA ASP A 71 8.17 -9.78 22.59
C ASP A 71 6.82 -9.71 23.33
N GLU A 72 6.50 -8.57 23.94
CA GLU A 72 5.22 -8.34 24.63
C GLU A 72 4.05 -8.36 23.63
N ILE A 73 4.16 -7.67 22.50
CA ILE A 73 3.10 -7.60 21.49
C ILE A 73 2.85 -8.96 20.85
N LEU A 74 3.91 -9.70 20.54
CA LEU A 74 3.79 -11.06 19.98
C LEU A 74 3.19 -12.03 20.99
N ALA A 75 3.53 -11.92 22.27
CA ALA A 75 2.93 -12.74 23.33
C ALA A 75 1.43 -12.44 23.54
N ASP A 76 0.98 -11.18 23.33
CA ASP A 76 -0.43 -10.77 23.38
C ASP A 76 -1.19 -11.07 22.06
N THR A 77 -0.51 -11.63 21.06
CA THR A 77 -1.16 -12.05 19.81
C THR A 77 -1.83 -13.40 20.04
N PRO A 78 -3.16 -13.51 19.85
CA PRO A 78 -3.83 -14.80 19.94
C PRO A 78 -3.12 -15.81 19.02
N ALA A 79 -2.84 -16.99 19.54
CA ALA A 79 -2.36 -18.08 18.69
C ALA A 79 -3.40 -18.25 17.57
N ASP A 80 -2.94 -18.22 16.33
CA ASP A 80 -3.81 -18.41 15.18
C ASP A 80 -4.63 -19.68 15.42
N THR A 81 -5.95 -19.54 15.40
CA THR A 81 -6.81 -20.71 15.35
C THR A 81 -6.41 -21.44 14.06
N PRO A 82 -6.04 -22.72 14.11
CA PRO A 82 -5.70 -23.45 12.90
C PRO A 82 -6.82 -23.25 11.88
N ALA A 83 -6.45 -22.94 10.64
CA ALA A 83 -7.42 -22.85 9.55
C ALA A 83 -8.29 -24.11 9.62
N ASP A 84 -9.60 -23.93 9.59
CA ASP A 84 -10.54 -25.06 9.46
C ASP A 84 -10.14 -25.82 8.18
N PRO A 85 -9.66 -27.07 8.28
CA PRO A 85 -9.20 -27.82 7.11
C PRO A 85 -10.31 -28.06 6.09
N ASP A 86 -11.57 -27.84 6.47
CA ASP A 86 -12.75 -27.98 5.62
C ASP A 86 -13.30 -26.63 5.11
N ALA A 87 -12.71 -25.51 5.50
CA ALA A 87 -13.07 -24.19 4.95
C ALA A 87 -12.47 -24.04 3.54
N ASP A 88 -13.34 -24.09 2.52
CA ASP A 88 -12.99 -23.85 1.10
C ASP A 88 -12.87 -22.31 0.85
N ASP A 89 -12.07 -21.63 1.65
CA ASP A 89 -11.88 -20.18 1.60
C ASP A 89 -10.63 -19.73 0.81
N GLY A 90 -10.19 -20.56 -0.12
CA GLY A 90 -9.14 -20.19 -1.09
C GLY A 90 -7.74 -19.96 -0.49
N GLY A 91 -7.46 -20.51 0.71
CA GLY A 91 -6.10 -20.52 1.28
C GLY A 91 -5.73 -19.27 2.09
N ALA A 92 -6.69 -18.43 2.48
CA ALA A 92 -6.52 -17.35 3.47
C ALA A 92 -6.51 -17.91 4.91
N GLY A 93 -5.79 -19.01 5.15
CA GLY A 93 -5.50 -19.50 6.49
C GLY A 93 -4.76 -18.42 7.25
N SER A 94 -5.19 -18.16 8.49
CA SER A 94 -4.57 -17.22 9.42
C SER A 94 -3.05 -17.41 9.42
N ARG A 95 -2.38 -16.55 8.65
CA ARG A 95 -0.92 -16.47 8.66
C ARG A 95 -0.57 -15.55 9.80
N GLY A 96 0.39 -15.93 10.63
CA GLY A 96 0.85 -15.19 11.81
C GLY A 96 1.08 -13.68 11.56
N PRO A 97 1.41 -12.93 12.62
CA PRO A 97 1.62 -11.48 12.51
C PRO A 97 2.72 -11.16 11.51
N VAL A 98 2.55 -10.03 10.81
CA VAL A 98 3.57 -9.48 9.90
C VAL A 98 4.19 -8.26 10.56
N LEU A 99 5.51 -8.30 10.75
CA LEU A 99 6.31 -7.15 11.16
C LEU A 99 6.66 -6.32 9.92
N VAL A 100 6.12 -5.12 9.84
CA VAL A 100 6.37 -4.18 8.75
C VAL A 100 7.36 -3.11 9.20
N VAL A 101 8.52 -3.06 8.56
CA VAL A 101 9.59 -2.10 8.81
C VAL A 101 9.63 -1.11 7.65
N PRO A 102 9.10 0.11 7.83
CA PRO A 102 9.22 1.16 6.81
C PRO A 102 10.68 1.63 6.69
N THR A 103 11.25 1.47 5.49
CA THR A 103 12.64 1.88 5.22
C THR A 103 12.82 2.23 3.74
N PRO A 104 13.66 3.24 3.39
CA PRO A 104 13.95 3.56 1.99
C PRO A 104 14.61 2.41 1.23
N SER A 105 15.32 1.52 1.91
CA SER A 105 16.01 0.36 1.32
C SER A 105 15.12 -0.88 1.16
N GLY A 106 13.85 -0.79 1.55
CA GLY A 106 12.90 -1.90 1.47
C GLY A 106 12.36 -2.15 0.07
N ARG A 107 11.64 -3.28 -0.09
CA ARG A 107 10.86 -3.56 -1.32
C ARG A 107 9.83 -2.44 -1.54
N PRO A 108 9.62 -1.97 -2.78
CA PRO A 108 8.58 -0.99 -3.07
C PRO A 108 7.18 -1.46 -2.61
N PHE A 109 6.51 -0.60 -1.86
CA PHE A 109 5.12 -0.80 -1.44
C PHE A 109 4.18 -0.31 -2.55
N GLY A 110 3.47 -1.23 -3.15
CA GLY A 110 2.44 -0.94 -4.17
C GLY A 110 1.10 -1.56 -3.78
N GLN A 111 0.12 -1.42 -4.67
CA GLN A 111 -1.25 -1.91 -4.43
C GLN A 111 -1.32 -3.43 -4.21
N GLU A 112 -0.47 -4.20 -4.89
CA GLU A 112 -0.35 -5.65 -4.70
C GLU A 112 0.07 -5.98 -3.26
N VAL A 113 1.12 -5.30 -2.75
CA VAL A 113 1.58 -5.48 -1.37
C VAL A 113 0.52 -5.03 -0.36
N ALA A 114 -0.22 -3.95 -0.66
CA ALA A 114 -1.33 -3.51 0.18
C ALA A 114 -2.44 -4.57 0.26
N ALA A 115 -2.76 -5.23 -0.86
CA ALA A 115 -3.73 -6.33 -0.89
C ALA A 115 -3.24 -7.56 -0.09
N GLU A 116 -1.97 -7.96 -0.27
CA GLU A 116 -1.37 -9.03 0.52
C GLU A 116 -1.42 -8.75 2.05
N LEU A 117 -1.19 -7.50 2.45
CA LEU A 117 -1.28 -7.10 3.86
C LEU A 117 -2.73 -7.01 4.36
N ALA A 118 -3.68 -6.68 3.48
CA ALA A 118 -5.09 -6.63 3.84
C ALA A 118 -5.68 -8.01 4.18
N ASP A 119 -5.06 -9.09 3.68
CA ASP A 119 -5.43 -10.48 3.98
C ASP A 119 -4.87 -10.97 5.33
N ARG A 120 -4.15 -10.13 6.08
CA ARG A 120 -3.55 -10.51 7.37
C ARG A 120 -4.46 -10.12 8.53
N SER A 121 -4.45 -10.96 9.56
CA SER A 121 -5.18 -10.70 10.80
C SER A 121 -4.49 -9.65 11.69
N HIS A 122 -3.13 -9.59 11.65
CA HIS A 122 -2.33 -8.75 12.51
C HIS A 122 -1.11 -8.17 11.79
N LEU A 123 -0.97 -6.83 11.81
CA LEU A 123 0.20 -6.10 11.34
C LEU A 123 0.85 -5.33 12.48
N ILE A 124 2.18 -5.42 12.58
CA ILE A 124 2.99 -4.70 13.55
C ILE A 124 3.92 -3.77 12.78
N PHE A 125 3.77 -2.46 12.97
CA PHE A 125 4.60 -1.45 12.32
C PHE A 125 5.68 -0.94 13.25
N THR A 126 6.92 -0.87 12.74
CA THR A 126 8.10 -0.36 13.46
C THR A 126 8.70 0.84 12.73
N PRO A 127 8.03 2.02 12.76
CA PRO A 127 8.59 3.23 12.16
C PRO A 127 9.89 3.63 12.86
N ALA A 128 10.98 3.58 12.12
CA ALA A 128 12.29 4.02 12.60
C ALA A 128 12.41 5.54 12.59
N ARG A 129 13.29 6.05 13.43
CA ARG A 129 13.83 7.40 13.41
C ARG A 129 15.35 7.35 13.26
N TYR A 130 15.99 8.51 13.12
CA TYR A 130 17.44 8.63 12.96
C TYR A 130 17.93 7.81 11.73
N GLU A 131 19.02 7.05 11.90
CA GLU A 131 19.60 6.19 10.85
C GLU A 131 18.94 4.81 10.75
N GLY A 132 17.89 4.57 11.55
CA GLY A 132 17.14 3.32 11.54
C GLY A 132 17.20 2.55 12.86
N ILE A 133 16.67 1.32 12.83
CA ILE A 133 16.68 0.38 13.95
C ILE A 133 17.93 -0.50 13.82
N ASP A 134 18.55 -0.87 14.92
CA ASP A 134 19.65 -1.83 14.93
C ASP A 134 19.25 -3.10 14.14
N ARG A 135 20.11 -3.48 13.21
CA ARG A 135 19.84 -4.58 12.26
C ARG A 135 19.48 -5.91 12.94
N ARG A 136 20.06 -6.15 14.11
CA ARG A 136 19.82 -7.38 14.88
C ARG A 136 18.36 -7.57 15.27
N VAL A 137 17.58 -6.49 15.40
CA VAL A 137 16.13 -6.59 15.65
C VAL A 137 15.43 -7.27 14.48
N VAL A 138 15.70 -6.82 13.25
CA VAL A 138 15.10 -7.41 12.04
C VAL A 138 15.52 -8.86 11.88
N GLU A 139 16.79 -9.19 12.13
CA GLU A 139 17.34 -10.54 12.02
C GLU A 139 16.72 -11.49 13.04
N GLU A 140 16.63 -11.09 14.30
CA GLU A 140 16.01 -11.87 15.38
C GLU A 140 14.54 -12.21 15.08
N TYR A 141 13.77 -11.18 14.67
CA TYR A 141 12.34 -11.39 14.45
C TYR A 141 12.03 -12.07 13.11
N ALA A 142 12.94 -12.08 12.14
CA ALA A 142 12.80 -12.87 10.92
C ALA A 142 12.77 -14.39 11.16
N GLU A 143 13.30 -14.86 12.30
CA GLU A 143 13.23 -16.25 12.72
C GLU A 143 11.89 -16.62 13.40
N ARG A 144 11.10 -15.62 13.83
CA ARG A 144 9.91 -15.78 14.68
C ARG A 144 8.61 -15.30 14.03
N ALA A 145 8.70 -14.42 13.03
CA ALA A 145 7.56 -13.82 12.34
C ALA A 145 7.93 -13.51 10.89
N GLU A 146 6.91 -13.27 10.06
CA GLU A 146 7.16 -12.71 8.73
C GLU A 146 7.58 -11.25 8.87
N VAL A 147 8.78 -10.90 8.39
CA VAL A 147 9.28 -9.52 8.39
C VAL A 147 9.27 -8.97 6.98
N ARG A 148 8.71 -7.78 6.81
CA ARG A 148 8.67 -7.04 5.53
C ARG A 148 9.30 -5.67 5.69
N GLU A 149 10.45 -5.46 5.07
CA GLU A 149 11.06 -4.14 4.89
C GLU A 149 10.46 -3.50 3.64
N LEU A 150 9.75 -2.38 3.81
CA LEU A 150 8.96 -1.75 2.74
C LEU A 150 9.30 -0.28 2.56
N SER A 151 9.41 0.15 1.28
CA SER A 151 9.63 1.54 0.89
C SER A 151 8.40 2.13 0.21
N ILE A 152 8.01 3.35 0.56
CA ILE A 152 6.93 4.08 -0.12
C ILE A 152 7.41 4.94 -1.30
N GLY A 153 8.68 4.87 -1.66
CA GLY A 153 9.26 5.59 -2.81
C GLY A 153 10.72 5.97 -2.62
N ASP A 154 11.34 6.43 -3.69
CA ASP A 154 12.77 6.74 -3.78
C ASP A 154 13.09 8.13 -3.20
N TYR A 155 12.83 8.30 -1.92
CA TYR A 155 13.15 9.49 -1.14
C TYR A 155 13.34 9.14 0.33
N VAL A 156 14.08 9.98 1.05
CA VAL A 156 14.34 9.81 2.47
C VAL A 156 13.49 10.76 3.29
N LEU A 157 12.82 10.23 4.31
CA LEU A 157 12.00 10.99 5.25
C LEU A 157 12.71 11.09 6.61
N ALA A 158 12.24 12.02 7.45
CA ALA A 158 12.78 12.19 8.80
C ALA A 158 12.38 11.05 9.78
N GLY A 159 11.47 10.14 9.36
CA GLY A 159 11.05 8.99 10.15
C GLY A 159 10.00 8.14 9.46
N GLY A 160 9.73 6.97 10.01
CA GLY A 160 8.84 5.96 9.45
C GLY A 160 7.35 6.17 9.71
N GLU A 161 6.94 7.13 10.54
CA GLU A 161 5.53 7.31 10.91
C GLU A 161 4.67 7.78 9.72
N ALA A 162 5.18 8.66 8.85
CA ALA A 162 4.48 9.06 7.64
C ALA A 162 4.27 7.88 6.67
N PRO A 163 5.29 7.05 6.38
CA PRO A 163 5.10 5.77 5.68
C PRO A 163 4.04 4.87 6.30
N VAL A 164 3.99 4.73 7.63
CA VAL A 164 2.94 3.93 8.31
C VAL A 164 1.56 4.46 7.98
N LEU A 165 1.34 5.79 8.05
CA LEU A 165 0.04 6.38 7.68
C LEU A 165 -0.35 6.03 6.25
N VAL A 166 0.58 6.15 5.29
CA VAL A 166 0.35 5.81 3.87
C VAL A 166 0.01 4.33 3.70
N MET A 167 0.77 3.44 4.34
CA MET A 167 0.56 1.99 4.24
C MET A 167 -0.79 1.58 4.86
N VAL A 168 -1.11 2.09 6.05
CA VAL A 168 -2.38 1.79 6.74
C VAL A 168 -3.58 2.29 5.92
N GLU A 169 -3.54 3.51 5.39
CA GLU A 169 -4.61 4.04 4.51
C GLU A 169 -4.82 3.14 3.28
N ALA A 170 -3.75 2.69 2.64
CA ALA A 170 -3.83 1.83 1.45
C ALA A 170 -4.37 0.43 1.79
N VAL A 171 -3.97 -0.15 2.92
CA VAL A 171 -4.40 -1.49 3.37
C VAL A 171 -5.85 -1.48 3.85
N VAL A 172 -6.19 -0.55 4.74
CA VAL A 172 -7.48 -0.53 5.43
C VAL A 172 -8.65 -0.34 4.47
N ARG A 173 -8.48 0.46 3.40
CA ARG A 173 -9.54 0.65 2.42
C ARG A 173 -9.90 -0.61 1.63
N LEU A 174 -9.03 -1.62 1.64
CA LEU A 174 -9.26 -2.92 0.97
C LEU A 174 -10.01 -3.91 1.86
N LEU A 175 -10.10 -3.65 3.17
CA LEU A 175 -10.80 -4.55 4.09
C LEU A 175 -12.30 -4.63 3.80
N PRO A 176 -12.89 -5.83 3.85
CA PRO A 176 -14.33 -5.99 3.70
C PRO A 176 -15.12 -5.09 4.65
N GLY A 177 -16.12 -4.39 4.12
CA GLY A 177 -17.01 -3.53 4.89
C GLY A 177 -16.45 -2.16 5.27
N VAL A 178 -15.20 -1.83 4.98
CA VAL A 178 -14.63 -0.50 5.23
C VAL A 178 -15.17 0.52 4.23
N LEU A 179 -15.14 0.22 2.93
CA LEU A 179 -15.82 1.02 1.91
C LEU A 179 -17.31 0.68 1.87
N GLY A 180 -18.14 1.70 1.65
CA GLY A 180 -19.60 1.54 1.60
C GLY A 180 -20.09 0.72 0.40
N ASN A 181 -19.31 0.67 -0.69
CA ASN A 181 -19.54 -0.21 -1.84
C ASN A 181 -18.27 -1.04 -2.06
N ALA A 182 -18.40 -2.36 -1.95
CA ALA A 182 -17.30 -3.31 -2.13
C ALA A 182 -16.68 -3.27 -3.55
N GLU A 183 -17.40 -2.72 -4.53
CA GLU A 183 -16.90 -2.58 -5.91
C GLU A 183 -16.14 -1.26 -6.15
N SER A 184 -16.16 -0.32 -5.18
CA SER A 184 -15.57 1.01 -5.36
C SER A 184 -14.07 1.01 -5.63
N HIS A 185 -13.36 -0.04 -5.25
CA HIS A 185 -11.91 -0.14 -5.48
C HIS A 185 -11.53 -0.90 -6.76
N ARG A 186 -12.50 -1.49 -7.48
CA ARG A 186 -12.20 -2.30 -8.69
C ARG A 186 -11.73 -1.46 -9.87
N ASP A 187 -12.22 -0.23 -9.96
CA ASP A 187 -11.90 0.70 -11.04
C ASP A 187 -10.78 1.68 -10.66
N ASP A 188 -10.21 1.54 -9.46
CA ASP A 188 -9.09 2.38 -9.01
C ASP A 188 -7.81 2.07 -9.79
N SER A 189 -6.91 3.04 -9.86
CA SER A 189 -5.56 2.84 -10.39
C SER A 189 -4.88 1.67 -9.67
N PHE A 190 -4.23 0.78 -10.43
CA PHE A 190 -3.52 -0.40 -9.93
C PHE A 190 -4.39 -1.48 -9.27
N ALA A 191 -5.72 -1.38 -9.32
CA ALA A 191 -6.60 -2.41 -8.78
C ALA A 191 -6.40 -3.74 -9.52
N ALA A 192 -6.44 -4.84 -8.77
CA ALA A 192 -6.27 -6.18 -9.34
C ALA A 192 -7.25 -6.45 -10.50
N GLY A 193 -6.80 -7.23 -11.49
CA GLY A 193 -7.58 -7.54 -12.69
C GLY A 193 -7.37 -6.51 -13.80
N SER A 194 -8.46 -5.97 -14.36
CA SER A 194 -8.39 -5.12 -15.56
C SER A 194 -7.62 -3.80 -15.36
N MET A 195 -7.47 -3.34 -14.14
CA MET A 195 -6.79 -2.09 -13.80
C MET A 195 -5.36 -2.26 -13.27
N ALA A 196 -4.86 -3.48 -13.15
CA ALA A 196 -3.56 -3.77 -12.51
C ALA A 196 -2.37 -2.99 -13.10
N HIS A 197 -2.45 -2.64 -14.39
CA HIS A 197 -1.42 -1.90 -15.10
C HIS A 197 -1.91 -0.55 -15.64
N LEU A 198 -2.96 0.01 -15.04
CA LEU A 198 -3.56 1.25 -15.51
C LEU A 198 -3.72 2.29 -14.41
N LEU A 199 -3.64 3.53 -14.84
CA LEU A 199 -4.18 4.68 -14.10
C LEU A 199 -5.65 4.84 -14.45
N GLU A 200 -6.48 5.23 -13.49
CA GLU A 200 -7.87 5.57 -13.74
C GLU A 200 -8.02 6.79 -14.66
N GLY A 201 -9.11 6.83 -15.42
CA GLY A 201 -9.47 7.97 -16.26
C GLY A 201 -9.96 9.17 -15.45
N PRO A 202 -10.26 10.29 -16.12
CA PRO A 202 -10.80 11.48 -15.46
C PRO A 202 -12.22 11.22 -14.94
N VAL A 203 -12.53 11.80 -13.77
CA VAL A 203 -13.84 11.74 -13.13
C VAL A 203 -14.54 13.09 -13.20
N TYR A 204 -15.88 13.07 -13.31
CA TYR A 204 -16.71 14.24 -13.42
C TYR A 204 -17.88 14.18 -12.46
N THR A 205 -18.29 15.35 -11.94
CA THR A 205 -19.47 15.50 -11.09
C THR A 205 -20.26 16.77 -11.46
N LYS A 206 -21.34 17.03 -10.76
CA LYS A 206 -22.18 18.24 -10.92
C LYS A 206 -21.42 19.52 -10.58
N PRO A 207 -21.71 20.62 -11.24
CA PRO A 207 -22.69 20.82 -12.32
C PRO A 207 -22.20 20.32 -13.68
N PRO A 208 -23.09 20.06 -14.69
CA PRO A 208 -22.71 19.56 -16.01
C PRO A 208 -21.85 20.54 -16.83
N VAL A 209 -21.90 21.82 -16.51
CA VAL A 209 -21.01 22.84 -17.07
C VAL A 209 -20.40 23.65 -15.94
N TRP A 210 -19.07 23.76 -15.92
CA TRP A 210 -18.33 24.57 -14.96
C TRP A 210 -17.30 25.46 -15.68
N ARG A 211 -17.48 26.77 -15.58
CA ARG A 211 -16.62 27.78 -16.25
C ARG A 211 -16.45 27.54 -17.76
N GLY A 212 -17.55 27.17 -18.44
CA GLY A 212 -17.55 26.88 -19.88
C GLY A 212 -16.99 25.53 -20.27
N ARG A 213 -16.59 24.66 -19.32
CA ARG A 213 -16.13 23.29 -19.55
C ARG A 213 -17.28 22.33 -19.28
N GLU A 214 -17.63 21.55 -20.27
CA GLU A 214 -18.73 20.59 -20.21
C GLU A 214 -18.27 19.21 -19.76
N VAL A 215 -19.15 18.48 -19.06
CA VAL A 215 -18.99 17.03 -18.86
C VAL A 215 -19.14 16.33 -20.22
N PRO A 216 -18.27 15.37 -20.57
CA PRO A 216 -18.41 14.61 -21.82
C PRO A 216 -19.79 13.99 -21.98
N GLN A 217 -20.40 14.17 -23.16
CA GLN A 217 -21.78 13.76 -23.44
C GLN A 217 -22.01 12.25 -23.24
N VAL A 218 -20.99 11.42 -23.51
CA VAL A 218 -21.06 9.97 -23.28
C VAL A 218 -21.38 9.64 -21.83
N LEU A 219 -20.92 10.44 -20.86
CA LEU A 219 -21.16 10.22 -19.42
C LEU A 219 -22.57 10.63 -18.99
N LEU A 220 -23.28 11.39 -19.79
CA LEU A 220 -24.66 11.85 -19.55
C LEU A 220 -25.71 10.92 -20.19
N GLY A 221 -25.29 10.06 -21.13
CA GLY A 221 -26.19 9.28 -21.99
C GLY A 221 -26.76 7.99 -21.40
N GLY A 222 -26.35 7.53 -20.21
CA GLY A 222 -26.88 6.33 -19.55
C GLY A 222 -26.49 4.97 -20.19
N HIS A 223 -25.75 4.96 -21.29
CA HIS A 223 -25.28 3.74 -21.95
C HIS A 223 -24.03 3.16 -21.26
N HIS A 224 -24.26 2.23 -20.31
CA HIS A 224 -23.17 1.67 -19.48
C HIS A 224 -22.00 1.13 -20.30
N GLY A 225 -22.24 0.43 -21.41
CA GLY A 225 -21.16 -0.10 -22.26
C GLY A 225 -20.31 1.01 -22.90
N HIS A 226 -20.94 2.09 -23.40
CA HIS A 226 -20.19 3.24 -23.95
C HIS A 226 -19.42 3.98 -22.87
N ILE A 227 -20.01 4.12 -21.67
CA ILE A 227 -19.34 4.76 -20.53
C ILE A 227 -18.14 3.93 -20.09
N ALA A 228 -18.28 2.60 -19.98
CA ALA A 228 -17.19 1.71 -19.61
C ALA A 228 -16.03 1.78 -20.62
N ARG A 229 -16.34 1.71 -21.94
CA ARG A 229 -15.33 1.84 -23.00
C ARG A 229 -14.64 3.20 -22.95
N TRP A 230 -15.40 4.28 -22.81
CA TRP A 230 -14.85 5.64 -22.69
C TRP A 230 -13.88 5.75 -21.50
N ARG A 231 -14.27 5.23 -20.32
CA ARG A 231 -13.40 5.20 -19.13
C ARG A 231 -12.11 4.42 -19.39
N ARG A 232 -12.26 3.25 -20.02
CA ARG A 232 -11.12 2.39 -20.37
C ARG A 232 -10.16 3.07 -21.35
N ASP A 233 -10.67 3.72 -22.39
CA ASP A 233 -9.86 4.47 -23.36
C ASP A 233 -9.09 5.61 -22.70
N HIS A 234 -9.74 6.33 -21.78
CA HIS A 234 -9.08 7.39 -21.02
C HIS A 234 -8.04 6.86 -20.02
N ALA A 235 -8.28 5.73 -19.42
CA ALA A 235 -7.30 5.05 -18.56
C ALA A 235 -6.06 4.64 -19.36
N LEU A 236 -6.24 4.01 -20.52
CA LEU A 236 -5.15 3.64 -21.44
C LEU A 236 -4.35 4.86 -21.89
N ARG A 237 -5.01 5.93 -22.33
CA ARG A 237 -4.37 7.17 -22.75
C ARG A 237 -3.54 7.78 -21.62
N ARG A 238 -4.16 7.95 -20.45
CA ARG A 238 -3.49 8.53 -19.28
C ARG A 238 -2.28 7.71 -18.84
N THR A 239 -2.39 6.39 -18.90
CA THR A 239 -1.27 5.50 -18.57
C THR A 239 -0.16 5.63 -19.60
N ALA A 240 -0.48 5.70 -20.89
CA ALA A 240 0.50 5.90 -21.97
C ALA A 240 1.27 7.23 -21.80
N GLU A 241 0.59 8.29 -21.35
CA GLU A 241 1.16 9.62 -21.17
C GLU A 241 2.01 9.75 -19.90
N HIS A 242 1.56 9.17 -18.78
CA HIS A 242 2.16 9.43 -17.46
C HIS A 242 2.94 8.25 -16.88
N ARG A 243 2.57 7.02 -17.23
CA ARG A 243 3.17 5.79 -16.71
C ARG A 243 3.34 4.74 -17.82
N PRO A 244 4.09 5.08 -18.88
CA PRO A 244 4.36 4.15 -20.00
C PRO A 244 5.05 2.84 -19.55
N ASP A 245 5.74 2.86 -18.43
CA ASP A 245 6.35 1.71 -17.78
C ASP A 245 5.32 0.61 -17.43
N LEU A 246 4.12 0.99 -16.99
CA LEU A 246 3.04 0.06 -16.66
C LEU A 246 2.53 -0.70 -17.89
N LEU A 247 2.36 0.00 -19.03
CA LEU A 247 1.95 -0.63 -20.28
C LEU A 247 3.01 -1.62 -20.80
N ARG A 248 4.30 -1.27 -20.65
CA ARG A 248 5.41 -2.15 -21.04
C ARG A 248 5.52 -3.38 -20.13
N ALA A 249 5.24 -3.22 -18.85
CA ALA A 249 5.31 -4.31 -17.88
C ALA A 249 4.11 -5.27 -17.97
N ALA A 250 2.97 -4.80 -18.49
CA ALA A 250 1.74 -5.56 -18.55
C ALA A 250 1.88 -6.80 -19.44
N PRO A 251 1.40 -7.97 -19.00
CA PRO A 251 1.39 -9.16 -19.82
C PRO A 251 0.38 -9.02 -20.97
N PRO A 252 0.62 -9.69 -22.12
CA PRO A 252 -0.20 -9.55 -23.33
C PRO A 252 -1.69 -9.82 -23.13
N GLU A 253 -2.04 -10.71 -22.21
CA GLU A 253 -3.42 -11.09 -21.87
C GLU A 253 -4.20 -9.99 -21.14
N SER A 254 -3.54 -8.96 -20.66
CA SER A 254 -4.17 -7.81 -20.00
C SER A 254 -5.04 -6.97 -20.95
N TRP A 255 -4.87 -7.15 -22.27
CA TRP A 255 -5.44 -6.27 -23.30
C TRP A 255 -6.48 -6.98 -24.13
N ASP A 256 -7.72 -6.50 -24.10
CA ASP A 256 -8.76 -6.94 -25.00
C ASP A 256 -8.54 -6.40 -26.45
N PRO A 257 -9.31 -6.89 -27.47
CA PRO A 257 -9.16 -6.40 -28.83
C PRO A 257 -9.46 -4.89 -29.01
N GLY A 258 -10.29 -4.31 -28.16
CA GLY A 258 -10.59 -2.87 -28.14
C GLY A 258 -9.40 -2.07 -27.59
N ASP A 259 -8.79 -2.56 -26.50
CA ASP A 259 -7.58 -1.97 -25.91
C ASP A 259 -6.42 -1.95 -26.90
N ARG A 260 -6.16 -3.09 -27.56
CA ARG A 260 -5.09 -3.20 -28.56
C ARG A 260 -5.27 -2.23 -29.71
N ARG A 261 -6.51 -2.05 -30.19
CA ARG A 261 -6.84 -1.09 -31.25
C ARG A 261 -6.59 0.33 -30.78
N PHE A 262 -7.06 0.68 -29.60
CA PHE A 262 -6.89 2.01 -29.05
C PHE A 262 -5.42 2.33 -28.74
N LEU A 263 -4.65 1.39 -28.20
CA LEU A 263 -3.20 1.54 -28.02
C LEU A 263 -2.49 1.77 -29.34
N ALA A 264 -2.88 1.07 -30.42
CA ALA A 264 -2.32 1.30 -31.76
C ALA A 264 -2.62 2.73 -32.29
N GLU A 265 -3.82 3.28 -32.02
CA GLU A 265 -4.17 4.68 -32.32
C GLU A 265 -3.30 5.68 -31.53
N LEU A 266 -2.88 5.31 -30.31
CA LEU A 266 -1.95 6.10 -29.50
C LEU A 266 -0.47 5.93 -29.91
N GLY A 267 -0.18 5.15 -30.95
CA GLY A 267 1.19 4.91 -31.43
C GLY A 267 1.93 3.82 -30.65
N TRP A 268 1.21 2.92 -29.97
CA TRP A 268 1.76 1.76 -29.30
C TRP A 268 1.64 0.52 -30.19
N GLU A 269 2.68 -0.29 -30.25
CA GLU A 269 2.71 -1.52 -31.05
C GLU A 269 3.05 -2.73 -30.17
N SER A 270 2.49 -3.89 -30.54
CA SER A 270 2.85 -5.15 -29.90
C SER A 270 4.18 -5.65 -30.46
N GLY A 271 5.16 -5.87 -29.60
CA GLY A 271 6.44 -6.48 -29.94
C GLY A 271 6.31 -7.99 -30.22
N PRO A 272 7.42 -8.64 -30.60
CA PRO A 272 7.44 -10.09 -30.87
C PRO A 272 7.06 -10.96 -29.67
N ASP A 273 7.27 -10.47 -28.45
CA ASP A 273 6.87 -11.08 -27.18
C ASP A 273 5.40 -10.79 -26.79
N GLY A 274 4.67 -10.08 -27.65
CA GLY A 274 3.28 -9.67 -27.41
C GLY A 274 3.11 -8.47 -26.46
N ARG A 275 4.18 -7.95 -25.87
CA ARG A 275 4.12 -6.75 -25.01
C ARG A 275 4.02 -5.48 -25.83
N PHE A 276 3.39 -4.47 -25.28
CA PHE A 276 3.23 -3.18 -25.94
C PHE A 276 4.44 -2.25 -25.67
N GLY A 277 4.88 -1.57 -26.72
CA GLY A 277 5.89 -0.53 -26.67
C GLY A 277 5.53 0.63 -27.61
N PRO A 278 6.12 1.83 -27.42
CA PRO A 278 5.93 2.93 -28.36
C PRO A 278 6.48 2.54 -29.73
N ARG A 279 5.81 2.98 -30.81
CA ARG A 279 6.24 2.76 -32.17
C ARG A 279 7.66 3.32 -32.38
N PRO A 280 8.58 2.56 -33.01
CA PRO A 280 9.92 3.08 -33.34
C PRO A 280 9.83 4.39 -34.12
N GLY A 281 10.40 5.48 -33.59
CA GLY A 281 10.38 6.81 -34.21
C GLY A 281 9.34 7.80 -33.63
N ALA A 282 8.50 7.41 -32.69
CA ALA A 282 7.80 8.35 -31.82
C ALA A 282 8.81 8.85 -30.78
N VAL A 283 9.31 10.07 -30.99
CA VAL A 283 10.35 10.72 -30.17
C VAL A 283 9.81 10.95 -28.77
N GLU A 284 10.59 10.59 -27.76
CA GLU A 284 10.49 11.17 -26.42
C GLU A 284 10.84 12.68 -26.56
N GLU A 285 9.82 13.55 -26.55
CA GLU A 285 10.01 14.99 -26.29
C GLU A 285 9.87 15.26 -24.79
#